data_90f1bbdc1a9e34ad5bd66aa8548acb8f
#
_entry.id   90f1bbdc1a9e34ad5bd66aa8548acb8f
#
_cell.length_a   1.000
_cell.length_b   1.000
_cell.length_c   1.000
_cell.angle_alpha   90.00
_cell.angle_beta   90.00
_cell.angle_gamma   90.00
#
_symmetry.space_group_name_H-M   'P 1'
#
loop_
_entity.id
_entity.type
_entity.pdbx_description
1 polymer ?
#
loop_
_entity_poly.entity_id
_entity_poly.type
_entity_poly.pdbx_seq_one_letter_code
_entity_poly.pdbx_strand_id
1 'polypeptide(L)'
;MLTLVAFIVALGVLIAVHEYGHYRVAVACDVRVLRFSIGFGHPILRWRPRRQRPGQDTEFVIGLLPLGGYVKMLDERESPVPVEQRGWAFNNKPLSARAAIVAAGPAANLLLAVVLLSLIHISEPTRQEA
;
A
#
# COMPACT_ATOMS: atom_id res chain seq x y z
N MET A 1 13.27 -21.19 -14.12
CA MET A 1 11.94 -20.66 -14.46
C MET A 1 11.01 -20.55 -13.24
N LEU A 2 10.85 -21.64 -12.50
CA LEU A 2 10.00 -21.64 -11.30
C LEU A 2 10.52 -20.66 -10.23
N THR A 3 11.82 -20.61 -10.01
CA THR A 3 12.43 -19.68 -9.05
C THR A 3 12.18 -18.23 -9.42
N LEU A 4 12.26 -17.89 -10.71
CA LEU A 4 11.99 -16.54 -11.19
C LEU A 4 10.53 -16.16 -10.96
N VAL A 5 9.61 -17.06 -11.29
CA VAL A 5 8.18 -16.83 -11.09
C VAL A 5 7.88 -16.64 -9.60
N ALA A 6 8.44 -17.50 -8.74
CA ALA A 6 8.26 -17.39 -7.29
C ALA A 6 8.79 -16.05 -6.77
N PHE A 7 9.94 -15.60 -7.26
CA PHE A 7 10.53 -14.33 -6.87
C PHE A 7 9.61 -13.15 -7.26
N ILE A 8 9.08 -13.16 -8.49
CA ILE A 8 8.19 -12.10 -8.96
C ILE A 8 6.91 -12.06 -8.14
N VAL A 9 6.33 -13.22 -7.84
CA VAL A 9 5.12 -13.31 -7.02
C VAL A 9 5.39 -12.78 -5.60
N ALA A 10 6.51 -13.20 -5.00
CA ALA A 10 6.88 -12.75 -3.65
C ALA A 10 7.10 -11.24 -3.63
N LEU A 11 7.80 -10.70 -4.62
CA LEU A 11 8.04 -9.27 -4.74
C LEU A 11 6.72 -8.50 -4.90
N GLY A 12 5.81 -9.00 -5.73
CA GLY A 12 4.50 -8.39 -5.92
C GLY A 12 3.67 -8.37 -4.64
N VAL A 13 3.71 -9.45 -3.85
CA VAL A 13 3.02 -9.52 -2.57
C VAL A 13 3.61 -8.51 -1.58
N LEU A 14 4.93 -8.42 -1.49
CA LEU A 14 5.59 -7.46 -0.60
C LEU A 14 5.22 -6.01 -0.97
N ILE A 15 5.24 -5.70 -2.26
CA ILE A 15 4.86 -4.37 -2.75
C ILE A 15 3.40 -4.07 -2.41
N ALA A 16 2.51 -5.03 -2.67
CA ALA A 16 1.08 -4.84 -2.40
C ALA A 16 0.82 -4.60 -0.91
N VAL A 17 1.45 -5.37 -0.04
CA VAL A 17 1.28 -5.22 1.41
C VAL A 17 1.85 -3.88 1.89
N HIS A 18 3.03 -3.51 1.39
CA HIS A 18 3.67 -2.24 1.72
C HIS A 18 2.77 -1.05 1.34
N GLU A 19 2.28 -1.04 0.11
CA GLU A 19 1.43 0.04 -0.38
C GLU A 19 0.06 0.03 0.30
N TYR A 20 -0.47 -1.15 0.59
CA TYR A 20 -1.73 -1.25 1.33
C TYR A 20 -1.61 -0.68 2.74
N GLY A 21 -0.45 -0.86 3.39
CA GLY A 21 -0.19 -0.24 4.68
C GLY A 21 -0.30 1.27 4.62
N HIS A 22 0.36 1.91 3.65
CA HIS A 22 0.26 3.35 3.44
C HIS A 22 -1.19 3.78 3.19
N TYR A 23 -1.87 3.07 2.31
CA TYR A 23 -3.26 3.37 1.95
C TYR A 23 -4.17 3.30 3.17
N ARG A 24 -4.07 2.22 3.93
CA ARG A 24 -4.96 1.97 5.06
C ARG A 24 -4.82 3.03 6.15
N VAL A 25 -3.59 3.39 6.49
CA VAL A 25 -3.35 4.41 7.51
C VAL A 25 -3.73 5.80 6.99
N ALA A 26 -3.47 6.08 5.71
CA ALA A 26 -3.88 7.34 5.11
C ALA A 26 -5.39 7.54 5.19
N VAL A 27 -6.16 6.50 4.86
CA VAL A 27 -7.62 6.55 4.96
C VAL A 27 -8.07 6.74 6.40
N ALA A 28 -7.41 6.06 7.35
CA ALA A 28 -7.72 6.18 8.77
C ALA A 28 -7.42 7.59 9.31
N CYS A 29 -6.44 8.28 8.72
CA CYS A 29 -6.08 9.65 9.09
C CYS A 29 -6.86 10.70 8.29
N ASP A 30 -7.85 10.30 7.52
CA ASP A 30 -8.67 11.18 6.68
C ASP A 30 -7.85 11.93 5.62
N VAL A 31 -6.85 11.26 5.08
CA VAL A 31 -6.13 11.75 3.90
C VAL A 31 -6.79 11.15 2.66
N ARG A 32 -7.14 11.99 1.70
CA ARG A 32 -7.73 11.51 0.45
C ARG A 32 -6.68 10.82 -0.39
N VAL A 33 -6.89 9.54 -0.68
CA VAL A 33 -6.02 8.76 -1.55
C VAL A 33 -6.58 8.83 -2.97
N LEU A 34 -5.78 9.34 -3.91
CA LEU A 34 -6.20 9.52 -5.29
C LEU A 34 -6.01 8.25 -6.11
N ARG A 35 -4.89 7.56 -5.89
CA ARG A 35 -4.56 6.36 -6.65
C ARG A 35 -3.75 5.38 -5.81
N PHE A 36 -4.08 4.11 -5.93
CA PHE A 36 -3.33 3.00 -5.37
C PHE A 36 -2.84 2.16 -6.54
N SER A 37 -1.53 2.10 -6.75
CA SER A 37 -0.95 1.38 -7.88
C SER A 37 0.02 0.29 -7.42
N ILE A 38 -0.14 -0.90 -7.98
CA ILE A 38 0.81 -1.99 -7.88
C ILE A 38 1.46 -2.12 -9.25
N GLY A 39 2.78 -1.92 -9.31
CA GLY A 39 3.51 -1.91 -10.56
C GLY A 39 3.55 -0.54 -11.21
N PHE A 40 4.43 -0.41 -12.18
CA PHE A 40 4.65 0.83 -12.93
C PHE A 40 4.35 0.63 -14.41
N GLY A 41 4.39 1.72 -15.15
CA GLY A 41 4.26 1.71 -16.59
C GLY A 41 2.82 1.67 -17.03
N HIS A 42 2.58 1.06 -18.19
CA HIS A 42 1.25 1.03 -18.79
C HIS A 42 0.25 0.29 -17.90
N PRO A 43 -0.88 0.91 -17.53
CA PRO A 43 -1.87 0.23 -16.70
C PRO A 43 -2.51 -0.94 -17.46
N ILE A 44 -2.47 -2.12 -16.85
CA ILE A 44 -3.12 -3.31 -17.39
C ILE A 44 -4.58 -3.36 -16.93
N LEU A 45 -4.80 -3.02 -15.66
CA LEU A 45 -6.10 -3.09 -15.04
C LEU A 45 -6.33 -1.83 -14.22
N ARG A 46 -7.53 -1.25 -14.36
CA ARG A 46 -7.97 -0.11 -13.57
C ARG A 46 -9.37 -0.36 -13.09
N TRP A 47 -9.63 -0.02 -11.82
CA TRP A 47 -10.99 -0.04 -11.32
C TRP A 47 -11.14 0.97 -10.18
N ARG A 48 -12.39 1.38 -9.97
CA ARG A 48 -12.73 2.35 -8.94
C ARG A 48 -13.93 1.80 -8.17
N PRO A 49 -13.71 1.21 -6.98
CA PRO A 49 -14.80 0.64 -6.19
C PRO A 49 -15.85 1.70 -5.86
N ARG A 50 -17.10 1.31 -5.90
CA ARG A 50 -18.21 2.22 -5.56
C ARG A 50 -18.32 2.42 -4.05
N ARG A 51 -17.98 1.39 -3.27
CA ARG A 51 -18.06 1.43 -1.81
C ARG A 51 -16.71 1.82 -1.24
N GLN A 52 -16.58 3.11 -0.93
CA GLN A 52 -15.41 3.65 -0.25
C GLN A 52 -15.90 4.51 0.91
N ARG A 53 -14.98 4.81 1.83
CA ARG A 53 -15.32 5.70 2.95
C ARG A 53 -15.71 7.08 2.40
N PRO A 54 -16.62 7.80 3.08
CA PRO A 54 -16.96 9.16 2.66
C PRO A 54 -15.72 10.02 2.51
N GLY A 55 -15.66 10.79 1.43
CA GLY A 55 -14.52 11.63 1.10
C GLY A 55 -13.42 10.93 0.31
N GLN A 56 -13.52 9.62 0.09
CA GLN A 56 -12.55 8.85 -0.69
C GLN A 56 -13.12 8.51 -2.06
N ASP A 57 -12.27 8.59 -3.08
CA ASP A 57 -12.59 8.19 -4.44
C ASP A 57 -11.29 7.70 -5.08
N THR A 58 -10.82 6.55 -4.61
CA THR A 58 -9.52 6.00 -4.97
C THR A 58 -9.62 5.13 -6.20
N GLU A 59 -8.76 5.39 -7.19
CA GLU A 59 -8.58 4.53 -8.34
C GLU A 59 -7.52 3.47 -8.02
N PHE A 60 -7.85 2.20 -8.26
CA PHE A 60 -6.91 1.09 -8.09
C PHE A 60 -6.36 0.69 -9.46
N VAL A 61 -5.05 0.55 -9.55
CA VAL A 61 -4.36 0.30 -10.81
C VAL A 61 -3.35 -0.84 -10.63
N ILE A 62 -3.27 -1.71 -11.64
CA ILE A 62 -2.18 -2.69 -11.75
C ILE A 62 -1.39 -2.34 -12.99
N GLY A 63 -0.10 -2.05 -12.82
CA GLY A 63 0.79 -1.70 -13.91
C GLY A 63 1.47 -2.91 -14.53
N LEU A 64 2.01 -2.72 -15.73
CA LEU A 64 2.66 -3.78 -16.49
C LEU A 64 3.94 -4.27 -15.84
N LEU A 65 4.73 -3.35 -15.25
CA LEU A 65 6.01 -3.69 -14.63
C LEU A 65 5.84 -3.94 -13.14
N PRO A 66 6.00 -5.19 -12.65
CA PRO A 66 5.80 -5.51 -11.23
C PRO A 66 7.02 -5.15 -10.37
N LEU A 67 7.59 -3.98 -10.57
CA LEU A 67 8.81 -3.50 -9.92
C LEU A 67 8.52 -2.30 -9.03
N GLY A 68 7.56 -2.42 -8.13
CA GLY A 68 7.24 -1.36 -7.21
C GLY A 68 5.77 -1.01 -7.26
N GLY A 69 5.44 0.10 -6.67
CA GLY A 69 4.08 0.60 -6.61
C GLY A 69 4.08 1.95 -5.92
N TYR A 70 2.89 2.54 -5.79
CA TYR A 70 2.78 3.81 -5.10
C TYR A 70 1.34 4.03 -4.62
N VAL A 71 1.22 4.90 -3.64
CA VAL A 71 -0.05 5.45 -3.18
C VAL A 71 0.02 6.95 -3.38
N LYS A 72 -0.80 7.47 -4.29
CA LYS A 72 -0.85 8.90 -4.55
C LYS A 72 -1.92 9.53 -3.66
N MET A 73 -1.50 10.47 -2.84
CA MET A 73 -2.38 11.17 -1.90
C MET A 73 -2.59 12.60 -2.37
N LEU A 74 -3.70 13.18 -1.92
CA LEU A 74 -3.96 14.58 -2.16
C LEU A 74 -2.91 15.41 -1.42
N ASP A 75 -2.19 16.29 -2.14
CA ASP A 75 -1.11 17.07 -1.57
C ASP A 75 -0.98 18.39 -2.35
N GLU A 76 -1.04 19.50 -1.64
CA GLU A 76 -0.94 20.83 -2.25
C GLU A 76 0.42 21.09 -2.89
N ARG A 77 1.46 20.39 -2.43
CA ARG A 77 2.80 20.54 -2.98
C ARG A 77 2.93 19.95 -4.38
N GLU A 78 2.04 19.05 -4.76
CA GLU A 78 2.07 18.40 -6.07
C GLU A 78 1.13 19.07 -7.07
N SER A 79 -0.02 19.53 -6.60
CA SER A 79 -1.01 20.18 -7.46
C SER A 79 -1.94 21.07 -6.64
N PRO A 80 -2.60 22.06 -7.26
CA PRO A 80 -3.57 22.90 -6.56
C PRO A 80 -4.71 22.06 -5.99
N VAL A 81 -5.12 22.39 -4.77
CA VAL A 81 -6.20 21.70 -4.07
C VAL A 81 -7.31 22.72 -3.75
N PRO A 82 -8.58 22.41 -4.09
CA PRO A 82 -9.69 23.28 -3.71
C PRO A 82 -9.74 23.50 -2.20
N VAL A 83 -10.20 24.70 -1.80
CA VAL A 83 -10.23 25.08 -0.38
C VAL A 83 -11.02 24.05 0.47
N GLU A 84 -12.10 23.52 -0.08
CA GLU A 84 -12.97 22.55 0.62
C GLU A 84 -12.25 21.24 0.91
N GLN A 85 -11.19 20.91 0.16
CA GLN A 85 -10.47 19.66 0.26
C GLN A 85 -9.13 19.77 0.99
N ARG A 86 -8.74 20.98 1.40
CA ARG A 86 -7.43 21.17 2.04
C ARG A 86 -7.25 20.36 3.31
N GLY A 87 -8.33 20.14 4.07
CA GLY A 87 -8.27 19.30 5.26
C GLY A 87 -8.00 17.83 4.98
N TRP A 88 -8.18 17.39 3.73
CA TRP A 88 -7.93 16.02 3.29
C TRP A 88 -6.54 15.83 2.67
N ALA A 89 -5.76 16.91 2.54
CA ALA A 89 -4.45 16.85 1.92
C ALA A 89 -3.40 16.37 2.93
N PHE A 90 -2.50 15.50 2.46
CA PHE A 90 -1.44 14.94 3.29
C PHE A 90 -0.57 16.02 3.94
N ASN A 91 -0.20 17.05 3.18
CA ASN A 91 0.70 18.10 3.68
C ASN A 91 0.07 18.96 4.78
N ASN A 92 -1.26 18.94 4.92
CA ASN A 92 -1.97 19.71 5.95
C ASN A 92 -2.27 18.89 7.20
N LYS A 93 -1.86 17.62 7.24
CA LYS A 93 -2.05 16.78 8.41
C LYS A 93 -0.97 17.03 9.45
N PRO A 94 -1.26 16.77 10.74
CA PRO A 94 -0.24 16.90 11.78
C PRO A 94 0.92 15.94 11.56
N LEU A 95 2.07 16.26 12.14
CA LEU A 95 3.28 15.45 11.96
C LEU A 95 3.07 14.00 12.39
N SER A 96 2.29 13.77 13.45
CA SER A 96 2.00 12.41 13.93
C SER A 96 1.29 11.58 12.85
N ALA A 97 0.29 12.16 12.18
CA ALA A 97 -0.43 11.46 11.11
C ALA A 97 0.47 11.19 9.91
N ARG A 98 1.27 12.18 9.50
CA ARG A 98 2.20 12.01 8.38
C ARG A 98 3.25 10.94 8.68
N ALA A 99 3.78 10.94 9.89
CA ALA A 99 4.76 9.94 10.32
C ALA A 99 4.14 8.54 10.34
N ALA A 100 2.90 8.42 10.83
CA ALA A 100 2.19 7.14 10.86
C ALA A 100 1.98 6.59 9.45
N ILE A 101 1.59 7.44 8.50
CA ILE A 101 1.36 7.04 7.11
C ILE A 101 2.67 6.55 6.48
N VAL A 102 3.77 7.29 6.67
CA VAL A 102 5.06 6.92 6.10
C VAL A 102 5.59 5.62 6.71
N ALA A 103 5.42 5.44 8.01
CA ALA A 103 5.88 4.23 8.70
C ALA A 103 5.01 3.01 8.44
N ALA A 104 3.77 3.21 7.98
CA ALA A 104 2.80 2.13 7.80
C ALA A 104 3.22 1.11 6.73
N GLY A 105 3.92 1.55 5.67
CA GLY A 105 4.40 0.65 4.63
C GLY A 105 5.40 -0.38 5.18
N PRO A 106 6.53 0.06 5.73
CA PRO A 106 7.48 -0.85 6.37
C PRO A 106 6.86 -1.66 7.51
N ALA A 107 5.98 -1.06 8.31
CA ALA A 107 5.31 -1.76 9.40
C ALA A 107 4.43 -2.90 8.89
N ALA A 108 3.71 -2.69 7.78
CA ALA A 108 2.90 -3.73 7.16
C ALA A 108 3.77 -4.89 6.66
N ASN A 109 4.92 -4.60 6.07
CA ASN A 109 5.87 -5.62 5.63
C ASN A 109 6.46 -6.40 6.80
N LEU A 110 6.75 -5.72 7.90
CA LEU A 110 7.22 -6.38 9.10
C LEU A 110 6.16 -7.32 9.68
N LEU A 111 4.91 -6.86 9.70
CA LEU A 111 3.80 -7.68 10.15
C LEU A 111 3.63 -8.93 9.28
N LEU A 112 3.73 -8.77 7.97
CA LEU A 112 3.69 -9.89 7.03
C LEU A 112 4.82 -10.88 7.32
N ALA A 113 6.04 -10.40 7.55
CA ALA A 113 7.18 -11.24 7.86
C ALA A 113 6.96 -12.05 9.15
N VAL A 114 6.41 -11.41 10.18
CA VAL A 114 6.10 -12.08 11.44
C VAL A 114 5.05 -13.16 11.23
N VAL A 115 4.00 -12.87 10.47
CA VAL A 115 2.94 -13.85 10.18
C VAL A 115 3.51 -15.04 9.41
N LEU A 116 4.34 -14.79 8.38
CA LEU A 116 4.94 -15.86 7.59
C LEU A 116 5.89 -16.73 8.40
N LEU A 117 6.71 -16.10 9.24
CA LEU A 117 7.61 -16.86 10.13
C LEU A 117 6.83 -17.71 11.12
N SER A 118 5.75 -17.18 11.67
CA SER A 118 4.88 -17.92 12.58
C SER A 118 4.26 -19.13 11.90
N LEU A 119 3.77 -18.96 10.67
CA LEU A 119 3.18 -20.04 9.88
C LEU A 119 4.20 -21.12 9.55
N ILE A 120 5.40 -20.74 9.15
CA ILE A 120 6.48 -21.67 8.85
C ILE A 120 6.87 -22.43 10.10
N HIS A 121 6.97 -21.76 11.22
CA HIS A 121 7.33 -22.37 12.51
C HIS A 121 6.26 -23.37 12.97
N ILE A 122 4.99 -23.06 12.76
CA ILE A 122 3.89 -23.95 13.12
C ILE A 122 3.83 -25.16 12.18
N SER A 123 4.07 -24.96 10.88
CA SER A 123 3.92 -26.03 9.89
C SER A 123 5.09 -27.00 9.84
N GLU A 124 6.26 -26.67 10.42
CA GLU A 124 7.45 -27.52 10.40
C GLU A 124 8.09 -27.74 11.77
N PRO A 125 7.30 -27.97 12.85
CA PRO A 125 7.91 -28.17 14.17
C PRO A 125 8.73 -29.45 14.27
N THR A 126 8.34 -30.50 13.56
CA THR A 126 9.04 -31.79 13.56
C THR A 126 10.35 -31.76 12.82
N ARG A 127 10.51 -30.86 11.88
CA ARG A 127 11.72 -30.75 11.08
C ARG A 127 12.92 -30.28 11.89
N GLN A 128 12.69 -29.43 12.87
CA GLN A 128 13.73 -28.90 13.73
C GLN A 128 14.18 -29.91 14.78
N GLU A 129 13.33 -30.84 15.12
CA GLU A 129 13.65 -31.91 16.10
C GLU A 129 14.45 -33.03 15.46
N ALA A 130 14.38 -33.17 14.18
CA ALA A 130 15.12 -34.18 13.47
C ALA A 130 16.57 -33.75 13.23
#